data_d630507fda529b594114b6e9a95b76be
#
_entry.id   d630507fda529b594114b6e9a95b76be
#
_cell.length_a   1.000
_cell.length_b   1.000
_cell.length_c   1.000
_cell.angle_alpha   90.00
_cell.angle_beta   90.00
_cell.angle_gamma   90.00
#
_symmetry.space_group_name_H-M   'P 1'
#
loop_
_entity.id
_entity.type
_entity.pdbx_description
1 polymer ?
#
loop_
_entity_poly.entity_id
_entity_poly.type
_entity_poly.pdbx_seq_one_letter_code
_entity_poly.pdbx_strand_id
1 'polypeptide(L)'
;MSLYALVSPGGSPGVTTAALALSLGWPGQVILAECDPSGGDILAGLFAGHLPARNGLLALAIEAGQNPDAAAAALWPQLIELDDERGRLLLAGMSDPRQATGLAPVWPVLAAALAAQPADVIADCGRLDAGGGGPAPVLTAAGLVVLVLRPSLRQVSKARARIEMLTQMLGGSGRLALLLIGEGTYSAREVGKALGVPVACSLPHDVKAAGVLSDGTGSRRGLQARPLIRAAGPAGRALREAAAGSSAGRPGPTAREASASR
;
A
#
# COMPACT_ATOMS: atom_id res chain seq x y z
N MET A 1 -4.15 5.28 -14.05
CA MET A 1 -3.60 4.31 -13.11
C MET A 1 -3.01 5.08 -11.94
N SER A 2 -3.01 4.52 -10.74
CA SER A 2 -2.57 5.24 -9.53
C SER A 2 -1.77 4.32 -8.59
N LEU A 3 -0.84 4.92 -7.86
CA LEU A 3 -0.14 4.29 -6.74
C LEU A 3 -0.90 4.59 -5.44
N TYR A 4 -1.34 3.56 -4.73
CA TYR A 4 -2.01 3.60 -3.44
C TYR A 4 -1.04 3.10 -2.37
N ALA A 5 -0.62 3.96 -1.47
CA ALA A 5 0.28 3.56 -0.39
C ALA A 5 -0.51 3.32 0.90
N LEU A 6 -0.55 2.07 1.35
CA LEU A 6 -1.22 1.66 2.58
C LEU A 6 -0.23 1.68 3.74
N VAL A 7 -0.61 2.32 4.83
CA VAL A 7 0.26 2.44 6.01
C VAL A 7 -0.57 2.47 7.29
N SER A 8 -0.01 2.02 8.42
CA SER A 8 -0.70 2.11 9.71
C SER A 8 -0.07 3.13 10.66
N PRO A 9 -0.87 3.74 11.56
CA PRO A 9 -0.35 4.67 12.55
C PRO A 9 0.46 3.99 13.66
N GLY A 10 0.39 2.66 13.73
CA GLY A 10 1.05 1.82 14.72
C GLY A 10 0.17 0.67 15.22
N GLY A 11 0.79 -0.33 15.84
CA GLY A 11 0.13 -1.60 16.12
C GLY A 11 0.03 -2.45 14.85
N SER A 12 -0.77 -3.48 14.86
CA SER A 12 -1.00 -4.35 13.70
C SER A 12 -2.49 -4.33 13.33
N PRO A 13 -2.99 -3.26 12.67
CA PRO A 13 -4.39 -3.22 12.27
C PRO A 13 -4.71 -4.18 11.14
N GLY A 14 -3.68 -4.72 10.44
CA GLY A 14 -3.78 -5.64 9.31
C GLY A 14 -3.55 -4.96 7.97
N VAL A 15 -2.50 -4.14 7.82
CA VAL A 15 -2.15 -3.45 6.56
C VAL A 15 -1.92 -4.47 5.44
N THR A 16 -1.02 -5.43 5.64
CA THR A 16 -0.69 -6.49 4.68
C THR A 16 -1.91 -7.33 4.32
N THR A 17 -2.71 -7.72 5.32
CA THR A 17 -3.95 -8.47 5.08
C THR A 17 -4.97 -7.65 4.26
N ALA A 18 -5.09 -6.35 4.54
CA ALA A 18 -5.95 -5.45 3.78
C ALA A 18 -5.43 -5.26 2.34
N ALA A 19 -4.13 -5.06 2.17
CA ALA A 19 -3.49 -4.92 0.86
C ALA A 19 -3.68 -6.17 -0.01
N LEU A 20 -3.48 -7.37 0.56
CA LEU A 20 -3.77 -8.64 -0.10
C LEU A 20 -5.25 -8.79 -0.47
N ALA A 21 -6.16 -8.54 0.48
CA ALA A 21 -7.59 -8.64 0.23
C ALA A 21 -8.02 -7.68 -0.88
N LEU A 22 -7.57 -6.42 -0.84
CA LEU A 22 -7.84 -5.43 -1.86
C LEU A 22 -7.31 -5.88 -3.23
N SER A 23 -6.08 -6.39 -3.30
CA SER A 23 -5.49 -6.88 -4.55
C SER A 23 -6.29 -8.04 -5.15
N LEU A 24 -6.72 -8.99 -4.33
CA LEU A 24 -7.56 -10.12 -4.76
C LEU A 24 -8.96 -9.69 -5.24
N GLY A 25 -9.52 -8.60 -4.71
CA GLY A 25 -10.81 -8.05 -5.12
C GLY A 25 -10.72 -6.82 -6.03
N TRP A 26 -9.53 -6.42 -6.49
CA TRP A 26 -9.34 -5.16 -7.21
C TRP A 26 -10.08 -5.11 -8.54
N PRO A 27 -10.72 -3.97 -8.87
CA PRO A 27 -11.45 -3.82 -10.13
C PRO A 27 -10.50 -3.54 -11.31
N GLY A 28 -9.81 -4.55 -11.79
CA GLY A 28 -8.86 -4.45 -12.91
C GLY A 28 -7.48 -4.99 -12.58
N GLN A 29 -6.51 -4.71 -13.43
CA GLN A 29 -5.12 -5.13 -13.22
C GLN A 29 -4.50 -4.38 -12.04
N VAL A 30 -3.78 -5.09 -11.18
CA VAL A 30 -3.16 -4.53 -9.99
C VAL A 30 -1.85 -5.22 -9.65
N ILE A 31 -0.89 -4.43 -9.20
CA ILE A 31 0.37 -4.90 -8.62
C ILE A 31 0.33 -4.60 -7.12
N LEU A 32 0.43 -5.65 -6.30
CA LEU A 32 0.71 -5.52 -4.87
C LEU A 32 2.22 -5.47 -4.68
N ALA A 33 2.73 -4.39 -4.12
CA ALA A 33 4.16 -4.24 -3.81
C ALA A 33 4.37 -4.25 -2.29
N GLU A 34 5.13 -5.22 -1.78
CA GLU A 34 5.55 -5.24 -0.37
C GLU A 34 6.71 -4.27 -0.18
N CYS A 35 6.40 -3.10 0.38
CA CYS A 35 7.35 -2.02 0.65
C CYS A 35 7.64 -1.83 2.14
N ASP A 36 7.18 -2.74 3.02
CA ASP A 36 7.44 -2.66 4.47
C ASP A 36 8.93 -2.93 4.74
N PRO A 37 9.67 -1.98 5.34
CA PRO A 37 11.06 -2.19 5.72
C PRO A 37 11.26 -3.24 6.82
N SER A 38 10.20 -3.62 7.52
CA SER A 38 10.24 -4.71 8.51
C SER A 38 10.32 -6.11 7.87
N GLY A 39 10.12 -6.20 6.55
CA GLY A 39 10.16 -7.43 5.78
C GLY A 39 8.83 -7.77 5.11
N GLY A 40 8.87 -8.61 4.08
CA GLY A 40 7.71 -9.12 3.38
C GLY A 40 7.30 -10.50 3.90
N ASP A 41 6.04 -10.63 4.27
CA ASP A 41 5.49 -11.86 4.86
C ASP A 41 4.63 -12.67 3.88
N ILE A 42 4.31 -12.13 2.70
CA ILE A 42 3.34 -12.76 1.77
C ILE A 42 3.85 -14.09 1.22
N LEU A 43 5.15 -14.17 0.87
CA LEU A 43 5.72 -15.44 0.40
C LEU A 43 5.72 -16.50 1.48
N ALA A 44 6.05 -16.14 2.71
CA ALA A 44 6.06 -17.06 3.84
C ALA A 44 4.63 -17.49 4.22
N GLY A 45 3.69 -16.53 4.24
CA GLY A 45 2.31 -16.75 4.61
C GLY A 45 1.48 -17.37 3.48
N LEU A 46 0.96 -16.54 2.57
CA LEU A 46 0.02 -16.97 1.53
C LEU A 46 0.54 -18.11 0.64
N PHE A 47 1.83 -18.11 0.33
CA PHE A 47 2.48 -19.12 -0.50
C PHE A 47 3.20 -20.20 0.31
N ALA A 48 3.10 -20.19 1.66
CA ALA A 48 3.73 -21.14 2.56
C ALA A 48 5.22 -21.41 2.26
N GLY A 49 5.94 -20.39 1.78
CA GLY A 49 7.36 -20.49 1.44
C GLY A 49 7.68 -21.31 0.18
N HIS A 50 6.68 -21.72 -0.60
CA HIS A 50 6.89 -22.61 -1.77
C HIS A 50 7.47 -21.90 -3.00
N LEU A 51 7.48 -20.57 -3.03
CA LEU A 51 8.05 -19.81 -4.14
C LEU A 51 9.47 -19.34 -3.81
N PRO A 52 10.42 -19.47 -4.77
CA PRO A 52 11.79 -19.01 -4.55
C PRO A 52 11.80 -17.47 -4.44
N ALA A 53 12.46 -16.95 -3.41
CA ALA A 53 12.69 -15.51 -3.20
C ALA A 53 13.76 -14.92 -4.15
N ARG A 54 13.82 -15.39 -5.39
CA ARG A 54 14.82 -14.93 -6.37
C ARG A 54 14.42 -13.63 -7.05
N ASN A 55 13.12 -13.35 -7.12
CA ASN A 55 12.52 -12.18 -7.74
C ASN A 55 11.86 -11.34 -6.65
N GLY A 56 11.69 -10.03 -6.89
CA GLY A 56 11.00 -9.14 -5.98
C GLY A 56 11.70 -7.80 -5.80
N LEU A 57 11.36 -7.11 -4.73
CA LEU A 57 11.80 -5.74 -4.45
C LEU A 57 13.32 -5.61 -4.40
N LEU A 58 14.03 -6.58 -3.82
CA LEU A 58 15.50 -6.52 -3.72
C LEU A 58 16.18 -6.66 -5.09
N ALA A 59 15.71 -7.59 -5.93
CA ALA A 59 16.24 -7.74 -7.28
C ALA A 59 15.96 -6.49 -8.12
N LEU A 60 14.74 -5.94 -8.04
CA LEU A 60 14.40 -4.67 -8.66
C LEU A 60 15.29 -3.53 -8.17
N ALA A 61 15.59 -3.46 -6.87
CA ALA A 61 16.42 -2.41 -6.30
C ALA A 61 17.87 -2.46 -6.81
N ILE A 62 18.41 -3.65 -7.01
CA ILE A 62 19.75 -3.83 -7.60
C ILE A 62 19.77 -3.30 -9.04
N GLU A 63 18.81 -3.68 -9.87
CA GLU A 63 18.68 -3.21 -11.24
C GLU A 63 18.44 -1.71 -11.32
N ALA A 64 17.53 -1.18 -10.49
CA ALA A 64 17.23 0.24 -10.39
C ALA A 64 18.43 1.08 -9.93
N GLY A 65 19.29 0.54 -9.07
CA GLY A 65 20.52 1.19 -8.65
C GLY A 65 21.57 1.28 -9.77
N GLN A 66 21.58 0.30 -10.69
CA GLN A 66 22.48 0.27 -11.83
C GLN A 66 21.96 1.11 -13.02
N ASN A 67 20.65 1.07 -13.27
CA ASN A 67 19.99 1.79 -14.35
C ASN A 67 18.64 2.33 -13.91
N PRO A 68 18.60 3.53 -13.31
CA PRO A 68 17.37 4.16 -12.82
C PRO A 68 16.29 4.35 -13.90
N ASP A 69 16.69 4.66 -15.13
CA ASP A 69 15.76 4.94 -16.24
C ASP A 69 15.03 3.67 -16.70
N ALA A 70 15.64 2.51 -16.54
CA ALA A 70 15.04 1.22 -16.88
C ALA A 70 14.21 0.61 -15.73
N ALA A 71 14.21 1.19 -14.54
CA ALA A 71 13.61 0.60 -13.34
C ALA A 71 12.11 0.26 -13.50
N ALA A 72 11.35 1.08 -14.21
CA ALA A 72 9.93 0.83 -14.45
C ALA A 72 9.68 -0.42 -15.31
N ALA A 73 10.53 -0.67 -16.31
CA ALA A 73 10.47 -1.87 -17.15
C ALA A 73 11.03 -3.10 -16.41
N ALA A 74 12.09 -2.92 -15.62
CA ALA A 74 12.75 -3.95 -14.83
C ALA A 74 11.83 -4.54 -13.73
N LEU A 75 10.74 -3.87 -13.39
CA LEU A 75 9.75 -4.35 -12.43
C LEU A 75 9.00 -5.60 -12.93
N TRP A 76 8.64 -5.66 -14.20
CA TRP A 76 7.80 -6.74 -14.74
C TRP A 76 8.38 -8.15 -14.59
N PRO A 77 9.67 -8.41 -14.85
CA PRO A 77 10.28 -9.71 -14.61
C PRO A 77 10.33 -10.13 -13.14
N GLN A 78 10.13 -9.19 -12.20
CA GLN A 78 10.16 -9.46 -10.76
C GLN A 78 8.79 -9.84 -10.19
N LEU A 79 7.72 -9.76 -11.01
CA LEU A 79 6.36 -10.00 -10.56
C LEU A 79 6.02 -11.50 -10.51
N ILE A 80 5.19 -11.84 -9.51
CA ILE A 80 4.66 -13.18 -9.28
C ILE A 80 3.13 -13.09 -9.35
N GLU A 81 2.46 -14.08 -9.93
CA GLU A 81 0.99 -14.15 -9.93
C GLU A 81 0.46 -14.43 -8.52
N LEU A 82 -0.48 -13.59 -8.04
CA LEU A 82 -1.11 -13.76 -6.73
C LEU A 82 -2.16 -14.87 -6.73
N ASP A 83 -2.85 -15.04 -7.85
CA ASP A 83 -3.88 -16.05 -8.04
C ASP A 83 -3.92 -16.49 -9.52
N ASP A 84 -4.81 -17.47 -9.82
CA ASP A 84 -5.00 -17.98 -11.18
C ASP A 84 -5.75 -16.98 -12.10
N GLU A 85 -6.23 -15.87 -11.56
CA GLU A 85 -6.88 -14.80 -12.33
C GLU A 85 -5.83 -13.82 -12.86
N ARG A 86 -5.77 -13.69 -14.18
CA ARG A 86 -4.81 -12.81 -14.84
C ARG A 86 -4.95 -11.36 -14.39
N GLY A 87 -3.81 -10.75 -14.05
CA GLY A 87 -3.73 -9.33 -13.74
C GLY A 87 -3.65 -8.97 -12.26
N ARG A 88 -3.54 -9.96 -11.36
CA ARG A 88 -3.21 -9.76 -9.94
C ARG A 88 -1.79 -10.22 -9.68
N LEU A 89 -0.89 -9.27 -9.49
CA LEU A 89 0.55 -9.50 -9.47
C LEU A 89 1.14 -9.06 -8.12
N LEU A 90 2.19 -9.73 -7.68
CA LEU A 90 2.93 -9.43 -6.47
C LEU A 90 4.38 -9.07 -6.80
N LEU A 91 4.85 -7.94 -6.33
CA LEU A 91 6.25 -7.63 -6.11
C LEU A 91 6.58 -8.00 -4.67
N ALA A 92 7.19 -9.16 -4.47
CA ALA A 92 7.52 -9.65 -3.14
C ALA A 92 8.55 -8.75 -2.45
N GLY A 93 8.38 -8.54 -1.16
CA GLY A 93 9.23 -7.70 -0.33
C GLY A 93 10.57 -8.32 0.04
N MET A 94 11.23 -7.69 1.00
CA MET A 94 12.49 -8.19 1.56
C MET A 94 12.23 -9.37 2.49
N SER A 95 13.04 -10.40 2.41
CA SER A 95 12.99 -11.54 3.34
C SER A 95 13.73 -11.29 4.66
N ASP A 96 14.60 -10.27 4.70
CA ASP A 96 15.41 -9.91 5.86
C ASP A 96 15.37 -8.39 6.09
N PRO A 97 14.87 -7.93 7.26
CA PRO A 97 14.80 -6.49 7.58
C PRO A 97 16.16 -5.77 7.52
N ARG A 98 17.28 -6.49 7.68
CA ARG A 98 18.63 -5.91 7.56
C ARG A 98 18.92 -5.37 6.18
N GLN A 99 18.22 -5.86 5.14
CA GLN A 99 18.33 -5.38 3.75
C GLN A 99 17.76 -3.96 3.57
N ALA A 100 16.84 -3.54 4.46
CA ALA A 100 16.15 -2.24 4.37
C ALA A 100 17.12 -1.04 4.37
N THR A 101 18.20 -1.13 5.15
CA THR A 101 19.21 -0.07 5.21
C THR A 101 19.90 0.13 3.85
N GLY A 102 20.19 -0.96 3.13
CA GLY A 102 20.78 -0.91 1.79
C GLY A 102 19.83 -0.34 0.73
N LEU A 103 18.53 -0.40 0.96
CA LEU A 103 17.53 0.14 0.02
C LEU A 103 17.30 1.66 0.18
N ALA A 104 17.74 2.27 1.28
CA ALA A 104 17.48 3.68 1.56
C ALA A 104 17.80 4.63 0.39
N PRO A 105 18.97 4.54 -0.30
CA PRO A 105 19.29 5.43 -1.41
C PRO A 105 18.50 5.13 -2.69
N VAL A 106 17.91 3.94 -2.84
CA VAL A 106 17.21 3.48 -4.05
C VAL A 106 15.71 3.74 -3.98
N TRP A 107 15.14 3.97 -2.80
CA TRP A 107 13.71 4.22 -2.62
C TRP A 107 13.11 5.28 -3.55
N PRO A 108 13.78 6.43 -3.84
CA PRO A 108 13.22 7.40 -4.79
C PRO A 108 13.01 6.82 -6.19
N VAL A 109 13.95 6.00 -6.68
CA VAL A 109 13.86 5.35 -7.99
C VAL A 109 12.76 4.28 -7.99
N LEU A 110 12.70 3.46 -6.93
CA LEU A 110 11.64 2.45 -6.76
C LEU A 110 10.26 3.10 -6.72
N ALA A 111 10.09 4.20 -6.00
CA ALA A 111 8.85 4.94 -5.91
C ALA A 111 8.40 5.48 -7.28
N ALA A 112 9.33 6.04 -8.05
CA ALA A 112 9.06 6.50 -9.40
C ALA A 112 8.69 5.33 -10.33
N ALA A 113 9.40 4.21 -10.24
CA ALA A 113 9.11 3.01 -11.02
C ALA A 113 7.71 2.44 -10.70
N LEU A 114 7.31 2.39 -9.43
CA LEU A 114 5.97 1.97 -9.01
C LEU A 114 4.88 2.94 -9.50
N ALA A 115 5.12 4.23 -9.44
CA ALA A 115 4.17 5.25 -9.88
C ALA A 115 3.99 5.30 -11.40
N ALA A 116 4.98 4.87 -12.17
CA ALA A 116 4.97 4.86 -13.64
C ALA A 116 4.28 3.64 -14.26
N GLN A 117 3.77 2.69 -13.45
CA GLN A 117 3.18 1.46 -13.98
C GLN A 117 1.87 1.71 -14.74
N PRO A 118 1.62 0.93 -15.84
CA PRO A 118 0.36 1.00 -16.59
C PRO A 118 -0.80 0.31 -15.88
N ALA A 119 -0.58 -0.28 -14.69
CA ALA A 119 -1.57 -0.86 -13.80
C ALA A 119 -1.72 -0.03 -12.52
N ASP A 120 -2.79 -0.25 -11.76
CA ASP A 120 -2.87 0.27 -10.40
C ASP A 120 -1.86 -0.46 -9.51
N VAL A 121 -1.22 0.27 -8.59
CA VAL A 121 -0.25 -0.31 -7.65
C VAL A 121 -0.75 -0.08 -6.23
N ILE A 122 -0.82 -1.15 -5.44
CA ILE A 122 -1.05 -1.10 -3.99
C ILE A 122 0.29 -1.38 -3.31
N ALA A 123 0.86 -0.36 -2.69
CA ALA A 123 2.09 -0.51 -1.90
C ALA A 123 1.73 -0.75 -0.43
N ASP A 124 2.07 -1.93 0.08
CA ASP A 124 2.06 -2.20 1.51
C ASP A 124 3.30 -1.59 2.16
N CYS A 125 3.11 -0.47 2.82
CA CYS A 125 4.17 0.28 3.50
C CYS A 125 4.27 -0.04 4.99
N GLY A 126 3.52 -1.03 5.47
CA GLY A 126 3.57 -1.51 6.84
C GLY A 126 3.19 -0.46 7.86
N ARG A 127 4.06 -0.24 8.84
CA ARG A 127 3.86 0.72 9.92
C ARG A 127 4.63 2.01 9.67
N LEU A 128 3.99 3.12 9.95
CA LEU A 128 4.60 4.45 9.89
C LEU A 128 5.51 4.66 11.11
N ASP A 129 6.81 4.56 10.91
CA ASP A 129 7.80 4.80 11.95
C ASP A 129 8.24 6.26 11.97
N ALA A 130 8.54 6.78 13.19
CA ALA A 130 8.99 8.15 13.37
C ALA A 130 10.44 8.38 12.95
N GLY A 131 11.20 7.31 12.73
CA GLY A 131 12.64 7.36 12.45
C GLY A 131 13.03 7.59 10.99
N GLY A 132 12.07 7.77 10.08
CA GLY A 132 12.36 8.10 8.67
C GLY A 132 12.96 6.97 7.82
N GLY A 133 13.13 5.77 8.38
CA GLY A 133 13.70 4.61 7.66
C GLY A 133 12.71 3.86 6.76
N GLY A 134 11.46 4.31 6.70
CA GLY A 134 10.41 3.70 5.90
C GLY A 134 10.41 4.18 4.44
N PRO A 135 9.49 3.66 3.61
CA PRO A 135 9.37 4.01 2.20
C PRO A 135 8.72 5.39 1.99
N ALA A 136 9.25 6.44 2.69
CA ALA A 136 8.76 7.82 2.56
C ALA A 136 8.67 8.29 1.09
N PRO A 137 9.62 7.97 0.19
CA PRO A 137 9.48 8.28 -1.23
C PRO A 137 8.25 7.63 -1.88
N VAL A 138 7.86 6.40 -1.48
CA VAL A 138 6.65 5.73 -1.98
C VAL A 138 5.40 6.47 -1.52
N LEU A 139 5.35 6.88 -0.24
CA LEU A 139 4.24 7.69 0.28
C LEU A 139 4.12 9.03 -0.47
N THR A 140 5.25 9.67 -0.74
CA THR A 140 5.28 10.96 -1.46
C THR A 140 4.85 10.82 -2.92
N ALA A 141 5.25 9.75 -3.60
CA ALA A 141 4.90 9.48 -4.99
C ALA A 141 3.44 9.00 -5.15
N ALA A 142 2.82 8.49 -4.07
CA ALA A 142 1.47 7.93 -4.12
C ALA A 142 0.42 8.97 -4.55
N GLY A 143 -0.49 8.54 -5.41
CA GLY A 143 -1.70 9.30 -5.77
C GLY A 143 -2.68 9.39 -4.59
N LEU A 144 -2.70 8.34 -3.75
CA LEU A 144 -3.47 8.31 -2.51
C LEU A 144 -2.69 7.56 -1.41
N VAL A 145 -2.51 8.18 -0.26
CA VAL A 145 -2.02 7.53 0.96
C VAL A 145 -3.21 7.11 1.80
N VAL A 146 -3.25 5.83 2.15
CA VAL A 146 -4.37 5.21 2.88
C VAL A 146 -3.90 4.81 4.27
N LEU A 147 -4.39 5.52 5.29
CA LEU A 147 -4.09 5.18 6.66
C LEU A 147 -5.06 4.10 7.16
N VAL A 148 -4.52 2.91 7.40
CA VAL A 148 -5.28 1.73 7.84
C VAL A 148 -5.31 1.69 9.36
N LEU A 149 -6.51 1.64 9.95
CA LEU A 149 -6.68 1.61 11.40
C LEU A 149 -7.97 0.90 11.82
N ARG A 150 -8.03 0.47 13.07
CA ARG A 150 -9.28 0.01 13.69
C ARG A 150 -10.01 1.20 14.34
N PRO A 151 -11.36 1.24 14.33
CA PRO A 151 -12.15 2.33 14.91
C PRO A 151 -12.21 2.23 16.45
N SER A 152 -11.04 2.32 17.10
CA SER A 152 -10.85 2.29 18.55
C SER A 152 -10.13 3.54 19.03
N LEU A 153 -10.40 3.99 20.26
CA LEU A 153 -9.79 5.19 20.84
C LEU A 153 -8.27 5.17 20.74
N ARG A 154 -7.65 4.03 21.06
CA ARG A 154 -6.20 3.86 21.00
C ARG A 154 -5.62 4.08 19.60
N GLN A 155 -6.29 3.55 18.57
CA GLN A 155 -5.82 3.68 17.17
C GLN A 155 -6.08 5.10 16.63
N VAL A 156 -7.25 5.67 16.94
CA VAL A 156 -7.60 7.06 16.57
C VAL A 156 -6.62 8.06 17.21
N SER A 157 -6.30 7.89 18.49
CA SER A 157 -5.33 8.73 19.18
C SER A 157 -3.94 8.66 18.51
N LYS A 158 -3.45 7.47 18.19
CA LYS A 158 -2.17 7.29 17.48
C LYS A 158 -2.19 7.89 16.07
N ALA A 159 -3.33 7.79 15.38
CA ALA A 159 -3.48 8.29 14.03
C ALA A 159 -3.33 9.81 13.94
N ARG A 160 -3.74 10.57 14.96
CA ARG A 160 -3.71 12.04 14.95
C ARG A 160 -2.32 12.60 14.65
N ALA A 161 -1.31 12.21 15.44
CA ALA A 161 0.07 12.67 15.23
C ALA A 161 0.65 12.20 13.88
N ARG A 162 0.24 11.02 13.42
CA ARG A 162 0.69 10.47 12.12
C ARG A 162 0.05 11.20 10.94
N ILE A 163 -1.20 11.63 11.06
CA ILE A 163 -1.89 12.45 10.06
C ILE A 163 -1.21 13.81 9.90
N GLU A 164 -0.84 14.46 11.01
CA GLU A 164 -0.10 15.72 10.97
C GLU A 164 1.21 15.56 10.19
N MET A 165 2.00 14.54 10.50
CA MET A 165 3.25 14.23 9.81
C MET A 165 3.03 13.94 8.32
N LEU A 166 2.03 13.10 7.98
CA LEU A 166 1.69 12.79 6.59
C LEU A 166 1.21 14.03 5.84
N THR A 167 0.40 14.88 6.46
CA THR A 167 -0.08 16.12 5.86
C THR A 167 1.07 17.06 5.51
N GLN A 168 2.06 17.19 6.39
CA GLN A 168 3.28 17.95 6.12
C GLN A 168 4.10 17.33 4.98
N MET A 169 4.34 16.02 5.03
CA MET A 169 5.09 15.29 4.00
C MET A 169 4.45 15.41 2.61
N LEU A 170 3.12 15.35 2.55
CA LEU A 170 2.35 15.38 1.30
C LEU A 170 2.02 16.78 0.78
N GLY A 171 2.36 17.83 1.53
CA GLY A 171 2.00 19.21 1.20
C GLY A 171 0.50 19.50 1.32
N GLY A 172 -0.21 18.76 2.16
CA GLY A 172 -1.64 18.88 2.40
C GLY A 172 -2.33 17.52 2.61
N SER A 173 -3.59 17.54 3.09
CA SER A 173 -4.37 16.32 3.35
C SER A 173 -5.15 15.80 2.14
N GLY A 174 -5.11 16.48 1.00
CA GLY A 174 -5.94 16.14 -0.18
C GLY A 174 -5.67 14.75 -0.77
N ARG A 175 -4.50 14.15 -0.48
CA ARG A 175 -4.12 12.80 -0.91
C ARG A 175 -4.13 11.79 0.23
N LEU A 176 -4.85 12.06 1.32
CA LEU A 176 -4.92 11.20 2.50
C LEU A 176 -6.34 10.72 2.71
N ALA A 177 -6.51 9.42 2.91
CA ALA A 177 -7.80 8.79 3.24
C ALA A 177 -7.62 7.74 4.34
N LEU A 178 -8.72 7.37 4.99
CA LEU A 178 -8.76 6.31 6.00
C LEU A 178 -9.39 5.04 5.43
N LEU A 179 -8.82 3.89 5.81
CA LEU A 179 -9.42 2.58 5.67
C LEU A 179 -9.62 1.99 7.06
N LEU A 180 -10.85 1.65 7.41
CA LEU A 180 -11.18 1.08 8.70
C LEU A 180 -11.25 -0.45 8.64
N ILE A 181 -10.68 -1.13 9.64
CA ILE A 181 -10.72 -2.59 9.76
C ILE A 181 -11.64 -2.99 10.91
N GLY A 182 -12.67 -3.74 10.56
CA GLY A 182 -13.66 -4.25 11.51
C GLY A 182 -14.59 -3.17 12.06
N GLU A 183 -15.42 -3.60 12.97
CA GLU A 183 -16.30 -2.73 13.76
C GLU A 183 -15.57 -2.28 15.02
N GLY A 184 -16.00 -1.17 15.59
CA GLY A 184 -15.45 -0.64 16.83
C GLY A 184 -16.42 0.27 17.55
N THR A 185 -15.95 0.93 18.59
CA THR A 185 -16.77 1.83 19.42
C THR A 185 -17.27 3.04 18.63
N TYR A 186 -16.53 3.45 17.59
CA TYR A 186 -16.83 4.65 16.83
C TYR A 186 -17.22 4.32 15.40
N SER A 187 -18.24 5.00 14.89
CA SER A 187 -18.63 4.94 13.48
C SER A 187 -17.56 5.54 12.55
N ALA A 188 -17.60 5.17 11.29
CA ALA A 188 -16.71 5.74 10.26
C ALA A 188 -16.81 7.28 10.19
N ARG A 189 -18.03 7.81 10.34
CA ARG A 189 -18.28 9.27 10.36
C ARG A 189 -17.60 9.96 11.55
N GLU A 190 -17.69 9.37 12.74
CA GLU A 190 -17.07 9.91 13.95
C GLU A 190 -15.53 9.88 13.84
N VAL A 191 -14.98 8.76 13.35
CA VAL A 191 -13.52 8.64 13.13
C VAL A 191 -13.05 9.68 12.12
N GLY A 192 -13.71 9.80 10.97
CA GLY A 192 -13.35 10.77 9.95
C GLY A 192 -13.42 12.21 10.46
N LYS A 193 -14.48 12.56 11.21
CA LYS A 193 -14.63 13.88 11.84
C LYS A 193 -13.53 14.16 12.87
N ALA A 194 -13.21 13.17 13.72
CA ALA A 194 -12.21 13.33 14.78
C ALA A 194 -10.79 13.50 14.24
N LEU A 195 -10.49 12.91 13.07
CA LEU A 195 -9.18 12.94 12.44
C LEU A 195 -9.06 13.99 11.33
N GLY A 196 -10.15 14.59 10.89
CA GLY A 196 -10.16 15.57 9.79
C GLY A 196 -9.79 14.97 8.44
N VAL A 197 -9.91 13.65 8.27
CA VAL A 197 -9.55 12.89 7.06
C VAL A 197 -10.73 12.01 6.67
N PRO A 198 -11.14 11.96 5.39
CA PRO A 198 -12.27 11.16 4.97
C PRO A 198 -12.00 9.66 5.13
N VAL A 199 -13.00 8.91 5.56
CA VAL A 199 -12.99 7.45 5.50
C VAL A 199 -13.45 7.04 4.11
N ALA A 200 -12.53 6.51 3.30
CA ALA A 200 -12.83 6.06 1.95
C ALA A 200 -13.59 4.73 1.95
N CYS A 201 -13.21 3.80 2.83
CA CYS A 201 -13.84 2.49 2.90
C CYS A 201 -13.60 1.80 4.24
N SER A 202 -14.33 0.69 4.44
CA SER A 202 -14.13 -0.21 5.57
C SER A 202 -14.06 -1.65 5.08
N LEU A 203 -13.22 -2.46 5.72
CA LEU A 203 -13.12 -3.90 5.50
C LEU A 203 -13.52 -4.64 6.80
N PRO A 204 -14.28 -5.73 6.73
CA PRO A 204 -14.64 -6.50 7.91
C PRO A 204 -13.42 -7.19 8.51
N HIS A 205 -13.41 -7.36 9.83
CA HIS A 205 -12.42 -8.17 10.52
C HIS A 205 -12.80 -9.66 10.39
N ASP A 206 -12.20 -10.35 9.44
CA ASP A 206 -12.44 -11.75 9.16
C ASP A 206 -11.20 -12.59 9.53
N VAL A 207 -11.18 -13.09 10.76
CA VAL A 207 -10.04 -13.86 11.31
C VAL A 207 -9.67 -15.07 10.45
N LYS A 208 -10.69 -15.77 9.90
CA LYS A 208 -10.45 -16.96 9.07
C LYS A 208 -9.82 -16.59 7.73
N ALA A 209 -10.33 -15.55 7.07
CA ALA A 209 -9.71 -15.06 5.83
C ALA A 209 -8.31 -14.51 6.10
N ALA A 210 -8.13 -13.74 7.18
CA ALA A 210 -6.84 -13.22 7.59
C ALA A 210 -5.82 -14.35 7.82
N GLY A 211 -6.18 -15.42 8.53
CA GLY A 211 -5.30 -16.57 8.75
C GLY A 211 -4.88 -17.28 7.46
N VAL A 212 -5.79 -17.39 6.47
CA VAL A 212 -5.41 -17.93 5.15
C VAL A 212 -4.43 -17.02 4.42
N LEU A 213 -4.65 -15.70 4.48
CA LEU A 213 -3.82 -14.71 3.78
C LEU A 213 -2.45 -14.51 4.45
N SER A 214 -2.41 -14.48 5.80
CA SER A 214 -1.20 -14.14 6.55
C SER A 214 -0.35 -15.34 6.93
N ASP A 215 -0.99 -16.50 7.23
CA ASP A 215 -0.30 -17.64 7.82
C ASP A 215 -0.39 -18.89 6.94
N GLY A 216 -1.05 -18.80 5.78
CA GLY A 216 -1.32 -19.96 4.92
C GLY A 216 -2.19 -21.03 5.60
N THR A 217 -2.86 -20.69 6.71
CA THR A 217 -3.64 -21.65 7.49
C THR A 217 -4.98 -21.95 6.83
N GLY A 218 -5.27 -23.22 6.59
CA GLY A 218 -6.53 -23.65 5.98
C GLY A 218 -6.49 -23.68 4.46
N SER A 219 -7.67 -23.67 3.83
CA SER A 219 -7.81 -23.82 2.38
C SER A 219 -8.10 -22.49 1.70
N ARG A 220 -7.43 -22.22 0.59
CA ARG A 220 -7.78 -21.12 -0.33
C ARG A 220 -9.14 -21.33 -1.02
N ARG A 221 -9.64 -22.59 -1.02
CA ARG A 221 -11.00 -22.90 -1.51
C ARG A 221 -12.04 -22.16 -0.69
N GLY A 222 -12.92 -21.42 -1.35
CA GLY A 222 -13.96 -20.63 -0.69
C GLY A 222 -13.49 -19.29 -0.11
N LEU A 223 -12.22 -18.90 -0.28
CA LEU A 223 -11.71 -17.59 0.15
C LEU A 223 -12.51 -16.45 -0.50
N GLN A 224 -12.90 -16.60 -1.77
CA GLN A 224 -13.71 -15.61 -2.50
C GLN A 224 -15.10 -15.37 -1.87
N ALA A 225 -15.65 -16.37 -1.17
CA ALA A 225 -16.94 -16.23 -0.47
C ALA A 225 -16.82 -15.54 0.90
N ARG A 226 -15.60 -15.31 1.38
CA ARG A 226 -15.36 -14.70 2.71
C ARG A 226 -15.75 -13.21 2.72
N PRO A 227 -16.32 -12.73 3.83
CA PRO A 227 -16.72 -11.32 3.97
C PRO A 227 -15.61 -10.33 3.62
N LEU A 228 -14.36 -10.58 4.05
CA LEU A 228 -13.21 -9.73 3.76
C LEU A 228 -12.98 -9.58 2.26
N ILE A 229 -12.95 -10.69 1.51
CA ILE A 229 -12.69 -10.66 0.06
C ILE A 229 -13.88 -10.06 -0.70
N ARG A 230 -15.11 -10.39 -0.30
CA ARG A 230 -16.31 -9.78 -0.91
C ARG A 230 -16.38 -8.28 -0.73
N ALA A 231 -15.89 -7.75 0.40
CA ALA A 231 -15.84 -6.31 0.65
C ALA A 231 -14.70 -5.61 -0.11
N ALA A 232 -13.68 -6.33 -0.55
CA ALA A 232 -12.50 -5.76 -1.18
C ALA A 232 -12.80 -5.07 -2.53
N GLY A 233 -13.68 -5.64 -3.36
CA GLY A 233 -14.05 -5.05 -4.64
C GLY A 233 -14.74 -3.68 -4.50
N PRO A 234 -15.81 -3.55 -3.72
CA PRO A 234 -16.38 -2.23 -3.38
C PRO A 234 -15.38 -1.26 -2.76
N ALA A 235 -14.53 -1.73 -1.84
CA ALA A 235 -13.49 -0.90 -1.22
C ALA A 235 -12.46 -0.40 -2.24
N GLY A 236 -12.02 -1.25 -3.17
CA GLY A 236 -11.11 -0.87 -4.24
C GLY A 236 -11.71 0.21 -5.17
N ARG A 237 -13.01 0.13 -5.50
CA ARG A 237 -13.70 1.20 -6.26
C ARG A 237 -13.70 2.52 -5.48
N ALA A 238 -14.04 2.49 -4.20
CA ALA A 238 -14.04 3.68 -3.35
C ALA A 238 -12.64 4.34 -3.25
N LEU A 239 -11.57 3.54 -3.16
CA LEU A 239 -10.21 4.06 -3.17
C LEU A 239 -9.84 4.70 -4.51
N ARG A 240 -10.27 4.12 -5.64
CA ARG A 240 -10.07 4.72 -6.97
C ARG A 240 -10.80 6.05 -7.12
N GLU A 241 -12.03 6.14 -6.64
CA GLU A 241 -12.81 7.38 -6.61
C GLU A 241 -12.14 8.45 -5.76
N ALA A 242 -11.65 8.07 -4.56
CA ALA A 242 -10.92 8.99 -3.68
C ALA A 242 -9.63 9.51 -4.33
N ALA A 243 -8.87 8.65 -5.03
CA ALA A 243 -7.66 9.06 -5.74
C ALA A 243 -7.97 10.00 -6.92
N ALA A 244 -9.04 9.75 -7.67
CA ALA A 244 -9.48 10.62 -8.77
C ALA A 244 -9.89 12.02 -8.26
N GLY A 245 -10.60 12.08 -7.13
CA GLY A 245 -10.96 13.35 -6.46
C GLY A 245 -9.73 14.15 -5.99
N SER A 246 -8.71 13.44 -5.51
CA SER A 246 -7.45 14.05 -5.06
C SER A 246 -6.63 14.65 -6.21
N SER A 247 -6.66 14.04 -7.39
CA SER A 247 -5.94 14.55 -8.57
C SER A 247 -6.57 15.80 -9.18
N ALA A 248 -7.88 15.97 -9.07
CA ALA A 248 -8.61 17.13 -9.57
C ALA A 248 -8.30 18.43 -8.79
N GLY A 249 -7.82 18.30 -7.55
CA GLY A 249 -7.43 19.44 -6.71
C GLY A 249 -5.96 19.88 -6.84
N ARG A 250 -5.18 19.27 -7.72
CA ARG A 250 -3.78 19.64 -7.94
C ARG A 250 -3.70 20.91 -8.79
N PRO A 251 -3.14 22.06 -8.30
CA PRO A 251 -2.80 23.16 -9.19
C PRO A 251 -1.76 22.64 -10.19
N GLY A 252 -2.03 22.85 -11.47
CA GLY A 252 -1.09 22.52 -12.53
C GLY A 252 0.26 23.22 -12.29
N PRO A 253 1.38 22.70 -12.85
CA PRO A 253 2.69 23.32 -12.70
C PRO A 253 2.59 24.78 -13.13
N THR A 254 2.89 25.69 -12.18
CA THR A 254 2.93 27.12 -12.48
C THR A 254 4.05 27.37 -13.48
N ALA A 255 3.76 28.14 -14.53
CA ALA A 255 4.65 28.46 -15.66
C ALA A 255 5.97 29.19 -15.26
N ARG A 256 6.37 29.20 -13.98
CA ARG A 256 7.59 29.80 -13.48
C ARG A 256 8.82 28.90 -13.50
N GLU A 257 8.66 27.57 -13.63
CA GLU A 257 9.82 26.66 -13.68
C GLU A 257 10.40 26.44 -15.09
N ALA A 258 9.72 26.92 -16.14
CA ALA A 258 10.19 26.80 -17.53
C ALA A 258 11.18 27.87 -17.96
N SER A 259 11.53 28.88 -17.11
CA SER A 259 12.42 29.98 -17.49
C SER A 259 13.83 29.93 -16.88
N ALA A 260 14.16 28.90 -16.12
CA ALA A 260 15.46 28.73 -15.46
C ALA A 260 16.42 27.77 -16.19
N SER A 261 16.10 27.36 -17.44
CA SER A 261 16.96 26.49 -18.25
C SER A 261 17.05 27.07 -19.68
N ARG A 262 17.61 28.25 -19.81
CA ARG A 262 18.19 28.75 -21.07
C ARG A 262 19.50 29.48 -20.78
#